data_791e55d15c28f6bea220dd1c3a590f70
#
_entry.id   791e55d15c28f6bea220dd1c3a590f70
#
_cell.length_a   1.000
_cell.length_b   1.000
_cell.length_c   1.000
_cell.angle_alpha   90.00
_cell.angle_beta   90.00
_cell.angle_gamma   90.00
#
_symmetry.space_group_name_H-M   'P 1'
#
loop_
_entity.id
_entity.type
_entity.pdbx_description
1 polymer ?
#
loop_
_entity_poly.entity_id
_entity_poly.type
_entity_poly.pdbx_seq_one_letter_code
_entity_poly.pdbx_strand_id
1 'polypeptide(L)'
;SMSEKEYLYSEVFDSIQGEGTYTGVHTLWLRFFLCNLQCNGFGQLFPTKPETYELPFESFDATTVNRVEDLPVWDKGCDSSYTWSKKFKHLMGKKTPKELCEVIKKCASNETNPEGMFLHPISKMKSHMCFTGGEPLMAHAQMASVQMLRHFYNDNNVPGSVTYETNGTQKLRDDFIAVSYTHLRAHETES
;
A
#
# COMPACT_ATOMS: atom_id res chain seq x y z
N SER A 1 3.83 -25.94 11.96
CA SER A 1 3.04 -24.93 11.25
C SER A 1 3.77 -24.48 10.00
N MET A 2 3.09 -24.46 8.88
CA MET A 2 3.67 -23.89 7.67
C MET A 2 3.79 -22.37 7.83
N SER A 3 5.00 -21.84 7.57
CA SER A 3 5.20 -20.41 7.54
C SER A 3 4.42 -19.78 6.37
N GLU A 4 3.88 -18.61 6.57
CA GLU A 4 3.25 -17.85 5.50
C GLU A 4 4.27 -17.43 4.43
N LYS A 5 3.80 -17.26 3.20
CA LYS A 5 4.60 -16.72 2.12
C LYS A 5 5.00 -15.27 2.43
N GLU A 6 6.19 -14.89 2.02
CA GLU A 6 6.68 -13.51 2.09
C GLU A 6 6.31 -12.72 0.84
N TYR A 7 6.05 -11.43 1.02
CA TYR A 7 5.67 -10.52 -0.06
C TYR A 7 6.56 -9.28 -0.09
N LEU A 8 6.84 -8.79 -1.28
CA LEU A 8 7.61 -7.58 -1.48
C LEU A 8 6.74 -6.34 -1.28
N TYR A 9 7.28 -5.36 -0.58
CA TYR A 9 6.66 -4.05 -0.40
C TYR A 9 7.73 -2.95 -0.42
N SER A 10 7.32 -1.73 -0.77
CA SER A 10 8.25 -0.61 -0.86
C SER A 10 8.29 0.22 0.41
N GLU A 11 7.14 0.47 1.03
CA GLU A 11 7.09 1.30 2.23
C GLU A 11 5.81 1.11 3.03
N VAL A 12 5.88 1.46 4.31
CA VAL A 12 4.74 1.65 5.20
C VAL A 12 4.88 3.05 5.80
N PHE A 13 3.80 3.81 5.79
CA PHE A 13 3.79 5.16 6.36
C PHE A 13 2.39 5.52 6.85
N ASP A 14 2.27 6.62 7.58
CA ASP A 14 1.00 7.14 8.03
C ASP A 14 0.83 8.61 7.60
N SER A 15 -0.41 9.03 7.49
CA SER A 15 -0.77 10.40 7.15
C SER A 15 -2.21 10.72 7.54
N ILE A 16 -2.55 12.00 7.49
CA ILE A 16 -3.94 12.44 7.54
C ILE A 16 -4.42 12.58 6.10
N GLN A 17 -5.54 11.93 5.77
CA GLN A 17 -6.09 11.95 4.41
C GLN A 17 -6.46 13.40 4.02
N GLY A 18 -5.95 13.88 2.89
CA GLY A 18 -6.11 15.27 2.45
C GLY A 18 -7.36 15.51 1.61
N GLU A 19 -7.93 14.47 0.99
CA GLU A 19 -9.06 14.60 0.07
C GLU A 19 -9.89 13.30 0.03
N GLY A 20 -11.09 13.39 -0.54
CA GLY A 20 -12.02 12.27 -0.67
C GLY A 20 -12.86 12.04 0.59
N THR A 21 -13.55 10.90 0.62
CA THR A 21 -14.50 10.53 1.69
C THR A 21 -13.85 10.47 3.07
N TYR A 22 -12.56 10.12 3.15
CA TYR A 22 -11.83 9.93 4.41
C TYR A 22 -10.96 11.13 4.77
N THR A 23 -11.26 12.33 4.25
CA THR A 23 -10.55 13.57 4.58
C THR A 23 -10.48 13.79 6.10
N GLY A 24 -9.30 14.06 6.61
CA GLY A 24 -9.05 14.28 8.05
C GLY A 24 -8.87 13.02 8.87
N VAL A 25 -9.03 11.83 8.27
CA VAL A 25 -8.85 10.56 8.97
C VAL A 25 -7.38 10.12 8.96
N HIS A 26 -6.86 9.74 10.13
CA HIS A 26 -5.53 9.13 10.22
C HIS A 26 -5.51 7.81 9.45
N THR A 27 -4.56 7.65 8.56
CA THR A 27 -4.49 6.52 7.64
C THR A 27 -3.12 5.86 7.70
N LEU A 28 -3.11 4.54 7.79
CA LEU A 28 -1.93 3.69 7.64
C LEU A 28 -1.88 3.22 6.20
N TRP A 29 -0.71 3.31 5.57
CA TRP A 29 -0.49 3.00 4.18
C TRP A 29 0.52 1.87 4.04
N LEU A 30 0.19 0.89 3.21
CA LEU A 30 1.14 -0.12 2.75
C LEU A 30 1.22 -0.02 1.22
N ARG A 31 2.43 0.20 0.73
CA ARG A 31 2.73 0.27 -0.70
C ARG A 31 3.39 -1.03 -1.15
N PHE A 32 2.67 -1.82 -1.94
CA PHE A 32 3.21 -3.04 -2.52
C PHE A 32 4.19 -2.76 -3.64
N PHE A 33 5.01 -3.75 -3.94
CA PHE A 33 5.90 -3.74 -5.10
C PHE A 33 5.25 -4.51 -6.25
N LEU A 34 5.46 -4.09 -7.47
CA LEU A 34 4.97 -4.54 -8.76
C LEU A 34 3.66 -3.89 -9.22
N CYS A 35 3.66 -3.53 -10.50
CA CYS A 35 2.52 -2.99 -11.22
C CYS A 35 2.45 -3.60 -12.62
N ASN A 36 1.25 -3.81 -13.13
CA ASN A 36 1.02 -4.30 -14.49
C ASN A 36 0.97 -3.17 -15.54
N LEU A 37 0.98 -1.91 -15.12
CA LEU A 37 1.01 -0.75 -16.00
C LEU A 37 2.27 0.08 -15.75
N GLN A 38 2.87 0.54 -16.84
CA GLN A 38 3.96 1.51 -16.81
C GLN A 38 3.39 2.85 -17.29
N CYS A 39 3.07 3.76 -16.36
CA CYS A 39 2.44 5.05 -16.68
C CYS A 39 3.44 6.02 -17.32
N ASN A 40 4.13 5.61 -18.37
CA ASN A 40 5.23 6.35 -18.97
C ASN A 40 4.77 7.60 -19.73
N GLY A 41 3.49 7.67 -20.09
CA GLY A 41 2.91 8.85 -20.74
C GLY A 41 2.66 10.03 -19.82
N PHE A 42 2.72 9.84 -18.52
CA PHE A 42 2.49 10.91 -17.55
C PHE A 42 3.55 12.01 -17.68
N GLY A 43 3.11 13.26 -17.74
CA GLY A 43 4.00 14.43 -17.87
C GLY A 43 4.72 14.57 -19.21
N GLN A 44 4.46 13.69 -20.18
CA GLN A 44 5.09 13.75 -21.50
C GLN A 44 4.43 14.79 -22.39
N LEU A 45 5.26 15.41 -23.28
CA LEU A 45 4.76 16.41 -24.23
C LEU A 45 3.78 15.81 -25.25
N PHE A 46 4.03 14.55 -25.67
CA PHE A 46 3.17 13.82 -26.61
C PHE A 46 2.75 12.47 -26.00
N PRO A 47 1.74 12.45 -25.10
CA PRO A 47 1.38 11.23 -24.36
C PRO A 47 0.93 10.05 -25.24
N THR A 48 0.50 10.31 -26.48
CA THR A 48 0.06 9.26 -27.41
C THR A 48 1.18 8.75 -28.34
N LYS A 49 2.40 9.29 -28.20
CA LYS A 49 3.56 8.93 -29.02
C LYS A 49 4.70 8.38 -28.14
N PRO A 50 4.67 7.07 -27.81
CA PRO A 50 5.66 6.47 -26.90
C PRO A 50 7.11 6.65 -27.34
N GLU A 51 7.38 6.76 -28.64
CA GLU A 51 8.71 6.99 -29.18
C GLU A 51 9.33 8.33 -28.79
N THR A 52 8.51 9.27 -28.31
CA THR A 52 8.96 10.61 -27.88
C THR A 52 9.14 10.73 -26.36
N TYR A 53 8.87 9.64 -25.62
CA TYR A 53 8.91 9.70 -24.15
C TYR A 53 10.31 9.92 -23.61
N GLU A 54 10.39 10.79 -22.60
CA GLU A 54 11.54 10.92 -21.74
C GLU A 54 11.27 10.17 -20.44
N LEU A 55 12.13 9.23 -20.08
CA LEU A 55 11.98 8.38 -18.90
C LEU A 55 13.22 8.53 -18.01
N PRO A 56 13.26 9.58 -17.18
CA PRO A 56 14.45 9.88 -16.34
C PRO A 56 14.84 8.71 -15.42
N PHE A 57 13.86 7.90 -14.95
CA PHE A 57 14.14 6.77 -14.07
C PHE A 57 14.98 5.68 -14.76
N GLU A 58 14.92 5.54 -16.09
CA GLU A 58 15.68 4.53 -16.83
C GLU A 58 17.18 4.80 -16.82
N SER A 59 17.56 6.07 -16.85
CA SER A 59 18.97 6.49 -16.82
C SER A 59 19.47 6.72 -15.40
N PHE A 60 18.59 6.69 -14.40
CA PHE A 60 18.98 6.89 -13.01
C PHE A 60 19.77 5.68 -12.48
N ASP A 61 20.91 5.95 -11.83
CA ASP A 61 21.70 4.90 -11.20
C ASP A 61 21.14 4.56 -9.82
N ALA A 62 20.32 3.51 -9.78
CA ALA A 62 19.69 3.07 -8.54
C ALA A 62 20.68 2.51 -7.50
N THR A 63 21.91 2.20 -7.89
CA THR A 63 22.95 1.71 -6.96
C THR A 63 23.44 2.81 -6.02
N THR A 64 23.20 4.07 -6.35
CA THR A 64 23.58 5.21 -5.51
C THR A 64 22.64 5.46 -4.35
N VAL A 65 21.50 4.78 -4.31
CA VAL A 65 20.44 4.99 -3.33
C VAL A 65 20.22 3.71 -2.52
N ASN A 66 20.15 3.84 -1.20
CA ASN A 66 19.96 2.73 -0.27
C ASN A 66 18.58 2.74 0.41
N ARG A 67 17.80 3.83 0.24
CA ARG A 67 16.49 4.01 0.87
C ARG A 67 15.52 4.61 -0.13
N VAL A 68 14.26 4.17 -0.06
CA VAL A 68 13.18 4.69 -0.92
C VAL A 68 13.04 6.22 -0.77
N GLU A 69 13.18 6.73 0.44
CA GLU A 69 13.03 8.15 0.75
C GLU A 69 14.08 9.03 0.05
N ASP A 70 15.21 8.45 -0.36
CA ASP A 70 16.28 9.16 -1.03
C ASP A 70 16.14 9.19 -2.56
N LEU A 71 15.07 8.56 -3.09
CA LEU A 71 14.80 8.59 -4.52
C LEU A 71 14.28 9.96 -4.95
N PRO A 72 14.71 10.45 -6.14
CA PRO A 72 14.16 11.69 -6.68
C PRO A 72 12.71 11.52 -7.11
N VAL A 73 11.97 12.63 -7.14
CA VAL A 73 10.63 12.68 -7.73
C VAL A 73 10.77 12.90 -9.24
N TRP A 74 10.10 12.02 -10.00
CA TRP A 74 10.12 12.10 -11.47
C TRP A 74 9.01 13.04 -11.95
N ASP A 75 9.36 13.97 -12.84
CA ASP A 75 8.41 14.89 -13.47
C ASP A 75 7.77 14.31 -14.75
N LYS A 76 8.37 13.25 -15.29
CA LYS A 76 7.89 12.55 -16.49
C LYS A 76 7.89 11.04 -16.26
N GLY A 77 6.90 10.36 -16.85
CA GLY A 77 6.67 8.96 -16.64
C GLY A 77 5.94 8.70 -15.33
N CYS A 78 5.99 7.47 -14.86
CA CYS A 78 5.36 7.09 -13.60
C CYS A 78 6.16 7.62 -12.40
N ASP A 79 5.54 8.41 -11.54
CA ASP A 79 6.17 8.93 -10.32
C ASP A 79 6.46 7.83 -9.29
N SER A 80 5.78 6.69 -9.41
CA SER A 80 5.98 5.50 -8.57
C SER A 80 6.77 4.39 -9.25
N SER A 81 7.64 4.71 -10.21
CA SER A 81 8.42 3.73 -10.98
C SER A 81 9.24 2.78 -10.10
N TYR A 82 9.68 3.23 -8.93
CA TYR A 82 10.41 2.40 -7.96
C TYR A 82 9.57 1.24 -7.41
N THR A 83 8.23 1.27 -7.55
CA THR A 83 7.34 0.23 -7.04
C THR A 83 7.16 -0.94 -8.00
N TRP A 84 7.62 -0.82 -9.25
CA TRP A 84 7.48 -1.89 -10.25
C TRP A 84 8.76 -2.16 -11.06
N SER A 85 9.71 -1.24 -11.11
CA SER A 85 10.94 -1.43 -11.87
C SER A 85 11.93 -2.29 -11.09
N LYS A 86 12.44 -3.33 -11.76
CA LYS A 86 13.41 -4.28 -11.15
C LYS A 86 14.70 -3.61 -10.66
N LYS A 87 15.08 -2.48 -11.23
CA LYS A 87 16.30 -1.76 -10.80
C LYS A 87 16.19 -1.22 -9.36
N PHE A 88 14.98 -1.06 -8.82
CA PHE A 88 14.73 -0.61 -7.45
C PHE A 88 14.41 -1.74 -6.49
N LYS A 89 14.46 -2.99 -6.95
CA LYS A 89 14.08 -4.16 -6.12
C LYS A 89 14.91 -4.27 -4.82
N HIS A 90 16.17 -3.87 -4.85
CA HIS A 90 17.05 -3.90 -3.68
C HIS A 90 16.58 -2.95 -2.55
N LEU A 91 15.71 -1.99 -2.85
CA LEU A 91 15.13 -1.05 -1.88
C LEU A 91 13.88 -1.61 -1.20
N MET A 92 13.38 -2.77 -1.65
CA MET A 92 12.13 -3.35 -1.18
C MET A 92 12.33 -4.20 0.07
N GLY A 93 11.34 -4.13 0.96
CA GLY A 93 11.21 -5.08 2.06
C GLY A 93 10.55 -6.37 1.60
N LYS A 94 10.77 -7.45 2.36
CA LYS A 94 10.16 -8.75 2.11
C LYS A 94 9.72 -9.35 3.45
N LYS A 95 8.41 -9.50 3.64
CA LYS A 95 7.83 -9.91 4.90
C LYS A 95 6.58 -10.78 4.68
N THR A 96 6.28 -11.60 5.68
CA THR A 96 5.00 -12.31 5.74
C THR A 96 3.87 -11.34 6.08
N PRO A 97 2.61 -11.69 5.79
CA PRO A 97 1.47 -10.87 6.21
C PRO A 97 1.44 -10.56 7.69
N LYS A 98 1.76 -11.54 8.54
CA LYS A 98 1.85 -11.33 9.99
C LYS A 98 2.91 -10.29 10.35
N GLU A 99 4.08 -10.39 9.76
CA GLU A 99 5.15 -9.41 9.96
C GLU A 99 4.77 -8.02 9.42
N LEU A 100 4.06 -7.97 8.30
CA LEU A 100 3.54 -6.70 7.77
C LEU A 100 2.55 -6.05 8.74
N CYS A 101 1.69 -6.83 9.40
CA CYS A 101 0.82 -6.31 10.45
C CYS A 101 1.60 -5.69 11.61
N GLU A 102 2.72 -6.31 12.00
CA GLU A 102 3.59 -5.75 13.03
C GLU A 102 4.26 -4.44 12.58
N VAL A 103 4.65 -4.35 11.31
CA VAL A 103 5.20 -3.09 10.75
C VAL A 103 4.15 -1.98 10.78
N ILE A 104 2.90 -2.28 10.43
CA ILE A 104 1.78 -1.33 10.52
C ILE A 104 1.60 -0.86 11.97
N LYS A 105 1.56 -1.76 12.94
CA LYS A 105 1.43 -1.41 14.36
C LYS A 105 2.58 -0.53 14.83
N LYS A 106 3.80 -0.86 14.45
CA LYS A 106 4.98 -0.06 14.78
C LYS A 106 4.88 1.36 14.19
N CYS A 107 4.43 1.47 12.95
CA CYS A 107 4.21 2.76 12.29
C CYS A 107 3.15 3.60 13.02
N ALA A 108 2.08 2.98 13.50
CA ALA A 108 0.99 3.65 14.20
C ALA A 108 1.31 3.95 15.67
N SER A 109 2.36 3.35 16.23
CA SER A 109 2.73 3.49 17.65
C SER A 109 3.30 4.86 17.95
N ASN A 110 2.81 5.46 19.04
CA ASN A 110 3.34 6.71 19.61
C ASN A 110 3.04 6.77 21.11
N GLU A 111 3.34 7.90 21.76
CA GLU A 111 3.15 8.08 23.20
C GLU A 111 1.68 7.90 23.63
N THR A 112 0.73 8.33 22.82
CA THR A 112 -0.70 8.26 23.13
C THR A 112 -1.36 6.97 22.65
N ASN A 113 -0.66 6.18 21.82
CA ASN A 113 -1.12 4.89 21.28
C ASN A 113 0.07 3.92 21.21
N PRO A 114 0.63 3.51 22.36
CA PRO A 114 1.89 2.75 22.39
C PRO A 114 1.80 1.38 21.72
N GLU A 115 0.62 0.75 21.68
CA GLU A 115 0.40 -0.54 21.03
C GLU A 115 0.17 -0.42 19.52
N GLY A 116 0.04 0.79 18.99
CA GLY A 116 -0.20 1.01 17.57
C GLY A 116 -1.51 0.43 17.06
N MET A 117 -2.56 0.48 17.87
CA MET A 117 -3.87 -0.06 17.50
C MET A 117 -4.61 0.88 16.55
N PHE A 118 -5.46 0.32 15.69
CA PHE A 118 -6.35 1.14 14.85
C PHE A 118 -7.33 1.95 15.71
N LEU A 119 -7.87 1.35 16.76
CA LEU A 119 -8.69 2.08 17.74
C LEU A 119 -7.76 2.85 18.69
N HIS A 120 -7.75 4.17 18.58
CA HIS A 120 -6.95 5.00 19.47
C HIS A 120 -7.48 4.88 20.92
N PRO A 121 -6.61 4.58 21.91
CA PRO A 121 -7.06 4.29 23.26
C PRO A 121 -7.67 5.49 24.00
N ILE A 122 -7.31 6.70 23.61
CA ILE A 122 -7.79 7.94 24.24
C ILE A 122 -8.95 8.55 23.46
N SER A 123 -8.75 8.87 22.18
CA SER A 123 -9.78 9.53 21.35
C SER A 123 -10.93 8.60 20.96
N LYS A 124 -10.70 7.29 20.98
CA LYS A 124 -11.64 6.24 20.51
C LYS A 124 -11.95 6.34 19.00
N MET A 125 -11.19 7.13 18.26
CA MET A 125 -11.26 7.17 16.79
C MET A 125 -10.49 5.99 16.20
N LYS A 126 -11.01 5.44 15.11
CA LYS A 126 -10.35 4.34 14.38
C LYS A 126 -9.60 4.87 13.17
N SER A 127 -8.36 4.45 13.02
CA SER A 127 -7.56 4.74 11.83
C SER A 127 -8.02 3.90 10.63
N HIS A 128 -7.82 4.48 9.46
CA HIS A 128 -8.10 3.86 8.16
C HIS A 128 -6.86 3.09 7.68
N MET A 129 -7.07 1.97 6.96
CA MET A 129 -6.00 1.22 6.29
C MET A 129 -6.14 1.39 4.77
N CYS A 130 -5.07 1.83 4.10
CA CYS A 130 -5.04 1.93 2.65
C CYS A 130 -3.91 1.06 2.07
N PHE A 131 -4.28 0.21 1.12
CA PHE A 131 -3.33 -0.54 0.31
C PHE A 131 -3.14 0.17 -1.02
N THR A 132 -1.90 0.42 -1.37
CA THR A 132 -1.51 1.12 -2.60
C THR A 132 -0.30 0.43 -3.21
N GLY A 133 0.32 1.04 -4.17
CA GLY A 133 1.49 0.40 -4.70
C GLY A 133 2.02 1.09 -5.96
N GLY A 134 2.68 0.34 -6.72
CA GLY A 134 2.35 -0.50 -7.86
C GLY A 134 0.85 -0.69 -8.05
N GLU A 135 0.45 -1.93 -8.17
CA GLU A 135 -0.98 -2.25 -8.25
C GLU A 135 -1.37 -3.16 -7.07
N PRO A 136 -2.14 -2.64 -6.08
CA PRO A 136 -2.45 -3.41 -4.88
C PRO A 136 -3.45 -4.55 -5.11
N LEU A 137 -4.09 -4.62 -6.27
CA LEU A 137 -5.00 -5.70 -6.64
C LEU A 137 -4.38 -6.75 -7.57
N MET A 138 -3.07 -6.74 -7.81
CA MET A 138 -2.39 -7.89 -8.40
C MET A 138 -2.57 -9.10 -7.49
N ALA A 139 -2.62 -10.31 -8.08
CA ALA A 139 -2.97 -11.53 -7.35
C ALA A 139 -2.18 -11.73 -6.05
N HIS A 140 -0.86 -11.50 -6.09
CA HIS A 140 -0.01 -11.63 -4.90
C HIS A 140 -0.36 -10.59 -3.82
N ALA A 141 -0.68 -9.36 -4.22
CA ALA A 141 -1.04 -8.29 -3.29
C ALA A 141 -2.44 -8.49 -2.72
N GLN A 142 -3.39 -8.99 -3.51
CA GLN A 142 -4.70 -9.40 -2.98
C GLN A 142 -4.54 -10.43 -1.87
N MET A 143 -3.72 -11.47 -2.12
CA MET A 143 -3.48 -12.52 -1.12
C MET A 143 -2.84 -11.97 0.15
N ALA A 144 -1.83 -11.11 0.01
CA ALA A 144 -1.15 -10.50 1.14
C ALA A 144 -2.11 -9.65 1.99
N SER A 145 -2.90 -8.79 1.35
CA SER A 145 -3.84 -7.92 2.05
C SER A 145 -4.96 -8.71 2.75
N VAL A 146 -5.49 -9.77 2.10
CA VAL A 146 -6.49 -10.65 2.72
C VAL A 146 -5.93 -11.29 3.99
N GLN A 147 -4.72 -11.82 3.93
CA GLN A 147 -4.09 -12.45 5.08
C GLN A 147 -3.79 -11.46 6.20
N MET A 148 -3.37 -10.23 5.86
CA MET A 148 -3.19 -9.17 6.83
C MET A 148 -4.50 -8.80 7.53
N LEU A 149 -5.58 -8.63 6.78
CA LEU A 149 -6.89 -8.31 7.35
C LEU A 149 -7.40 -9.43 8.28
N ARG A 150 -7.14 -10.69 7.93
CA ARG A 150 -7.45 -11.83 8.82
C ARG A 150 -6.64 -11.78 10.10
N HIS A 151 -5.35 -11.45 10.04
CA HIS A 151 -4.51 -11.28 11.23
C HIS A 151 -5.02 -10.14 12.11
N PHE A 152 -5.32 -8.98 11.54
CA PHE A 152 -5.89 -7.87 12.28
C PHE A 152 -7.20 -8.24 12.95
N TYR A 153 -8.07 -8.93 12.24
CA TYR A 153 -9.36 -9.38 12.79
C TYR A 153 -9.17 -10.37 13.95
N ASN A 154 -8.28 -11.36 13.77
CA ASN A 154 -8.02 -12.37 14.81
C ASN A 154 -7.36 -11.76 16.05
N ASP A 155 -6.57 -10.72 15.88
CA ASP A 155 -5.92 -10.00 16.98
C ASP A 155 -6.84 -8.94 17.61
N ASN A 156 -8.07 -8.86 17.18
CA ASN A 156 -9.03 -7.86 17.64
C ASN A 156 -8.55 -6.41 17.44
N ASN A 157 -7.81 -6.19 16.36
CA ASN A 157 -7.25 -4.89 15.97
C ASN A 157 -7.71 -4.55 14.55
N VAL A 158 -8.98 -4.18 14.41
CA VAL A 158 -9.62 -3.98 13.11
C VAL A 158 -9.56 -2.51 12.69
N PRO A 159 -9.13 -2.20 11.46
CA PRO A 159 -9.20 -0.83 10.95
C PRO A 159 -10.64 -0.33 10.89
N GLY A 160 -10.80 0.98 11.02
CA GLY A 160 -12.11 1.61 10.92
C GLY A 160 -12.71 1.49 9.53
N SER A 161 -11.87 1.46 8.51
CA SER A 161 -12.22 1.27 7.11
C SER A 161 -10.98 0.85 6.34
N VAL A 162 -11.18 0.29 5.13
CA VAL A 162 -10.09 -0.18 4.26
C VAL A 162 -10.35 0.31 2.84
N THR A 163 -9.33 0.84 2.19
CA THR A 163 -9.38 1.19 0.77
C THR A 163 -8.18 0.64 0.00
N TYR A 164 -8.35 0.56 -1.30
CA TYR A 164 -7.31 0.17 -2.26
C TYR A 164 -7.21 1.26 -3.32
N GLU A 165 -6.04 1.86 -3.46
CA GLU A 165 -5.77 2.77 -4.57
C GLU A 165 -5.30 1.94 -5.76
N THR A 166 -6.22 1.61 -6.66
CA THR A 166 -6.02 0.67 -7.77
C THR A 166 -6.21 1.34 -9.13
N ASN A 167 -5.55 0.79 -10.16
CA ASN A 167 -5.78 1.17 -11.56
C ASN A 167 -7.02 0.48 -12.18
N GLY A 168 -7.70 -0.41 -11.44
CA GLY A 168 -8.96 -1.03 -11.87
C GLY A 168 -8.81 -2.14 -12.92
N THR A 169 -7.59 -2.63 -13.20
CA THR A 169 -7.34 -3.60 -14.27
C THR A 169 -7.41 -5.07 -13.82
N GLN A 170 -7.41 -5.33 -12.53
CA GLN A 170 -7.28 -6.68 -11.98
C GLN A 170 -8.62 -7.29 -11.63
N LYS A 171 -8.76 -8.60 -11.91
CA LYS A 171 -9.90 -9.39 -11.47
C LYS A 171 -9.75 -9.71 -9.98
N LEU A 172 -10.83 -9.53 -9.23
CA LEU A 172 -10.85 -9.85 -7.81
C LEU A 172 -10.95 -11.37 -7.60
N ARG A 173 -10.17 -11.88 -6.64
CA ARG A 173 -10.22 -13.29 -6.22
C ARG A 173 -11.43 -13.52 -5.30
N ASP A 174 -11.94 -14.74 -5.29
CA ASP A 174 -13.11 -15.09 -4.47
C ASP A 174 -12.85 -14.90 -2.97
N ASP A 175 -11.66 -15.27 -2.49
CA ASP A 175 -11.27 -15.08 -1.09
C ASP A 175 -11.14 -13.60 -0.72
N PHE A 176 -10.64 -12.77 -1.64
CA PHE A 176 -10.58 -11.32 -1.47
C PHE A 176 -11.98 -10.71 -1.38
N ILE A 177 -12.88 -11.11 -2.28
CA ILE A 177 -14.28 -10.64 -2.27
C ILE A 177 -14.96 -11.00 -0.95
N ALA A 178 -14.79 -12.23 -0.46
CA ALA A 178 -15.38 -12.69 0.78
C ALA A 178 -14.93 -11.87 2.00
N VAL A 179 -13.63 -11.60 2.12
CA VAL A 179 -13.06 -10.81 3.22
C VAL A 179 -13.50 -9.35 3.13
N SER A 180 -13.43 -8.75 1.94
CA SER A 180 -13.85 -7.37 1.70
C SER A 180 -15.32 -7.17 2.02
N TYR A 181 -16.18 -8.10 1.61
CA TYR A 181 -17.60 -8.06 1.90
C TYR A 181 -17.88 -8.13 3.40
N THR A 182 -17.20 -9.00 4.13
CA THR A 182 -17.34 -9.13 5.58
C THR A 182 -16.94 -7.84 6.30
N HIS A 183 -15.83 -7.21 5.90
CA HIS A 183 -15.37 -5.95 6.46
C HIS A 183 -16.33 -4.80 6.16
N LEU A 184 -16.79 -4.66 4.92
CA LEU A 184 -17.74 -3.62 4.51
C LEU A 184 -19.05 -3.75 5.24
N ARG A 185 -19.56 -4.96 5.40
CA ARG A 185 -20.82 -5.23 6.13
C ARG A 185 -20.70 -4.88 7.62
N ALA A 186 -19.60 -5.25 8.28
CA ALA A 186 -19.36 -4.89 9.66
C ALA A 186 -19.33 -3.36 9.85
N HIS A 187 -18.79 -2.63 8.86
CA HIS A 187 -18.71 -1.17 8.88
C HIS A 187 -20.06 -0.50 8.65
N GLU A 188 -20.88 -1.03 7.74
CA GLU A 188 -22.23 -0.53 7.46
C GLU A 188 -23.16 -0.67 8.66
N THR A 189 -22.98 -1.69 9.50
CA THR A 189 -23.84 -1.93 10.68
C THR A 189 -23.49 -1.06 11.88
N GLU A 190 -22.34 -0.39 11.87
CA GLU A 190 -21.89 0.50 12.93
C GLU A 190 -22.25 1.99 12.67
N SER A 191 -22.81 2.28 11.52
CA SER A 191 -23.15 3.66 11.13
C SER A 191 -24.55 4.08 11.55
#